data_e622c6a14a6a73e8da63032f7a6c0c50
#
_entry.id   e622c6a14a6a73e8da63032f7a6c0c50
#
_cell.length_a   1.000
_cell.length_b   1.000
_cell.length_c   1.000
_cell.angle_alpha   90.00
_cell.angle_beta   90.00
_cell.angle_gamma   90.00
#
_symmetry.space_group_name_H-M   'P 1'
#
loop_
_entity.id
_entity.type
_entity.pdbx_description
1 polymer ?
#
loop_
_entity_poly.entity_id
_entity_poly.type
_entity_poly.pdbx_seq_one_letter_code
_entity_poly.pdbx_strand_id
1 'polypeptide(L)'
;GASDAGIYVGQSNSITVRNSIAEANVAGIEIENSRNALVEHNVATRNTGGILVFDLPGLPVKNGGEVLVRNNLVANNTTPNFAPEGNIVASVRRGTGIMVMANEVVWIGQNLIYDNPTAPIMVIAYPLPVEDAEYNPYPREISVDWNNVDEGGTDPQFESADQLLAAFG
;
A
#
# COMPACT_ATOMS: atom_id res chain seq x y z
N GLY A 1 12.99 -5.66 11.86
CA GLY A 1 11.98 -5.90 10.82
C GLY A 1 10.84 -6.75 11.31
N ALA A 2 9.62 -6.32 10.99
CA ALA A 2 8.41 -7.08 11.26
C ALA A 2 8.04 -7.91 10.03
N SER A 3 7.62 -9.15 10.24
CA SER A 3 7.11 -10.04 9.17
C SER A 3 5.67 -9.68 8.74
N ASP A 4 5.17 -8.57 9.20
CA ASP A 4 3.92 -7.93 8.88
C ASP A 4 4.22 -6.44 8.64
N ALA A 5 3.65 -5.51 9.39
CA ALA A 5 3.93 -4.08 9.23
C ALA A 5 4.86 -3.52 10.31
N GLY A 6 5.67 -2.54 9.93
CA GLY A 6 6.43 -1.73 10.90
C GLY A 6 5.51 -0.81 11.71
N ILE A 7 4.53 -0.20 11.04
CA ILE A 7 3.44 0.56 11.65
C ILE A 7 2.12 0.04 11.07
N TYR A 8 1.27 -0.51 11.91
CA TYR A 8 -0.04 -1.01 11.52
C TYR A 8 -1.16 -0.18 12.14
N VAL A 9 -2.10 0.24 11.32
CA VAL A 9 -3.34 0.90 11.72
C VAL A 9 -4.49 0.17 11.04
N GLY A 10 -5.31 -0.52 11.83
CA GLY A 10 -6.45 -1.28 11.30
C GLY A 10 -7.77 -0.83 11.93
N GLN A 11 -8.83 -0.82 11.12
CA GLN A 11 -10.22 -0.62 11.51
C GLN A 11 -10.44 0.61 12.42
N SER A 12 -9.74 1.70 12.10
CA SER A 12 -9.66 2.90 12.92
C SER A 12 -10.18 4.13 12.17
N ASN A 13 -10.38 5.22 12.90
CA ASN A 13 -10.84 6.50 12.35
C ASN A 13 -10.06 7.66 12.98
N SER A 14 -9.87 8.73 12.20
CA SER A 14 -9.20 9.94 12.66
C SER A 14 -7.76 9.69 13.11
N ILE A 15 -6.96 9.16 12.19
CA ILE A 15 -5.59 8.70 12.43
C ILE A 15 -4.58 9.71 11.91
N THR A 16 -3.47 9.86 12.61
CA THR A 16 -2.28 10.53 12.09
C THR A 16 -1.05 9.65 12.34
N VAL A 17 -0.38 9.27 11.25
CA VAL A 17 0.93 8.62 11.26
C VAL A 17 1.94 9.61 10.71
N ARG A 18 2.87 10.08 11.53
CA ARG A 18 3.83 11.10 11.11
C ARG A 18 5.19 11.00 11.80
N ASN A 19 6.19 11.59 11.15
CA ASN A 19 7.55 11.74 11.70
C ASN A 19 8.15 10.41 12.17
N SER A 20 7.86 9.33 11.44
CA SER A 20 8.24 7.98 11.80
C SER A 20 9.14 7.36 10.72
N ILE A 21 9.94 6.39 11.12
CA ILE A 21 10.76 5.59 10.20
C ILE A 21 10.30 4.13 10.31
N ALA A 22 9.82 3.59 9.19
CA ALA A 22 9.48 2.18 9.04
C ALA A 22 10.48 1.51 8.10
N GLU A 23 11.31 0.64 8.65
CA GLU A 23 12.46 0.09 7.94
C GLU A 23 12.59 -1.42 8.14
N ALA A 24 12.94 -2.10 7.05
CA ALA A 24 13.24 -3.53 7.01
C ALA A 24 12.07 -4.43 7.47
N ASN A 25 10.85 -4.09 7.09
CA ASN A 25 9.64 -4.86 7.35
C ASN A 25 9.10 -5.49 6.04
N VAL A 26 8.05 -6.28 6.12
CA VAL A 26 7.27 -6.65 4.94
C VAL A 26 6.49 -5.43 4.47
N ALA A 27 5.60 -4.88 5.26
CA ALA A 27 5.04 -3.57 4.97
C ALA A 27 5.67 -2.50 5.86
N GLY A 28 6.01 -1.34 5.31
CA GLY A 28 6.50 -0.23 6.10
C GLY A 28 5.40 0.34 6.98
N ILE A 29 4.36 0.87 6.37
CA ILE A 29 3.18 1.45 7.02
C ILE A 29 1.93 0.86 6.38
N GLU A 30 0.99 0.40 7.19
CA GLU A 30 -0.31 -0.10 6.75
C GLU A 30 -1.46 0.74 7.32
N ILE A 31 -2.39 1.10 6.45
CA ILE A 31 -3.69 1.68 6.78
C ILE A 31 -4.75 0.73 6.24
N GLU A 32 -5.26 -0.13 7.11
CA GLU A 32 -6.22 -1.19 6.75
C GLU A 32 -7.62 -0.83 7.22
N ASN A 33 -8.63 -0.94 6.34
CA ASN A 33 -10.05 -0.73 6.67
C ASN A 33 -10.29 0.48 7.60
N SER A 34 -9.60 1.58 7.33
CA SER A 34 -9.57 2.76 8.20
C SER A 34 -10.00 4.01 7.44
N ARG A 35 -10.51 5.00 8.16
CA ARG A 35 -11.00 6.24 7.55
C ARG A 35 -10.35 7.48 8.17
N ASN A 36 -10.34 8.57 7.38
CA ASN A 36 -9.86 9.86 7.83
C ASN A 36 -8.44 9.77 8.39
N ALA A 37 -7.53 9.28 7.57
CA ALA A 37 -6.13 9.05 7.95
C ALA A 37 -5.19 10.05 7.25
N LEU A 38 -4.25 10.59 8.02
CA LEU A 38 -3.15 11.41 7.54
C LEU A 38 -1.83 10.67 7.75
N VAL A 39 -1.14 10.34 6.64
CA VAL A 39 0.16 9.69 6.63
C VAL A 39 1.16 10.66 6.05
N GLU A 40 1.95 11.33 6.90
CA GLU A 40 2.81 12.41 6.44
C GLU A 40 4.18 12.46 7.12
N HIS A 41 5.19 12.98 6.40
CA HIS A 41 6.54 13.18 6.92
C HIS A 41 7.17 11.90 7.50
N ASN A 42 6.86 10.75 6.90
CA ASN A 42 7.46 9.47 7.28
C ASN A 42 8.55 9.06 6.30
N VAL A 43 9.38 8.15 6.74
CA VAL A 43 10.33 7.41 5.91
C VAL A 43 9.92 5.94 5.90
N ALA A 44 9.56 5.42 4.73
CA ALA A 44 9.30 3.99 4.51
C ALA A 44 10.37 3.44 3.56
N THR A 45 11.34 2.73 4.10
CA THR A 45 12.51 2.30 3.32
C THR A 45 12.96 0.88 3.66
N ARG A 46 13.57 0.21 2.69
CA ARG A 46 14.08 -1.15 2.85
C ARG A 46 13.03 -2.17 3.33
N ASN A 47 11.75 -1.93 3.02
CA ASN A 47 10.68 -2.88 3.24
C ASN A 47 10.44 -3.72 1.96
N THR A 48 9.53 -4.67 2.00
CA THR A 48 9.01 -5.32 0.79
C THR A 48 8.06 -4.37 0.05
N GLY A 49 7.12 -3.76 0.78
CA GLY A 49 6.28 -2.65 0.35
C GLY A 49 6.39 -1.45 1.29
N GLY A 50 6.33 -0.23 0.75
CA GLY A 50 6.55 1.00 1.51
C GLY A 50 5.33 1.41 2.34
N ILE A 51 4.31 2.00 1.72
CA ILE A 51 3.05 2.43 2.36
C ILE A 51 1.89 1.73 1.66
N LEU A 52 1.07 1.02 2.43
CA LEU A 52 -0.05 0.24 1.92
C LEU A 52 -1.36 0.77 2.52
N VAL A 53 -2.28 1.20 1.66
CA VAL A 53 -3.62 1.67 2.03
C VAL A 53 -4.62 0.70 1.41
N PHE A 54 -5.31 -0.09 2.21
CA PHE A 54 -6.14 -1.14 1.65
C PHE A 54 -7.32 -1.52 2.52
N ASP A 55 -8.31 -2.13 1.86
CA ASP A 55 -9.46 -2.72 2.52
C ASP A 55 -9.49 -4.22 2.26
N LEU A 56 -9.91 -4.95 3.27
CA LEU A 56 -10.15 -6.39 3.23
C LEU A 56 -11.63 -6.70 3.48
N PRO A 57 -12.19 -7.73 2.82
CA PRO A 57 -13.54 -8.19 3.10
C PRO A 57 -13.63 -8.91 4.46
N GLY A 58 -14.84 -9.06 4.95
CA GLY A 58 -15.12 -9.86 6.14
C GLY A 58 -14.70 -9.23 7.49
N LEU A 59 -14.21 -7.99 7.48
CA LEU A 59 -13.88 -7.26 8.70
C LEU A 59 -15.07 -6.43 9.19
N PRO A 60 -15.15 -6.15 10.51
CA PRO A 60 -16.22 -5.32 11.07
C PRO A 60 -16.30 -3.91 10.49
N VAL A 61 -15.16 -3.25 10.28
CA VAL A 61 -15.09 -1.96 9.58
C VAL A 61 -14.84 -2.22 8.11
N LYS A 62 -15.68 -1.65 7.26
CA LYS A 62 -15.64 -1.81 5.80
C LYS A 62 -15.49 -0.46 5.12
N ASN A 63 -15.06 -0.50 3.86
CA ASN A 63 -14.98 0.67 3.00
C ASN A 63 -14.21 1.82 3.65
N GLY A 64 -12.95 1.58 3.95
CA GLY A 64 -12.01 2.60 4.39
C GLY A 64 -11.86 3.72 3.35
N GLY A 65 -11.40 4.87 3.78
CA GLY A 65 -11.28 6.00 2.87
C GLY A 65 -10.87 7.30 3.53
N GLU A 66 -10.87 8.38 2.73
CA GLU A 66 -10.44 9.71 3.20
C GLU A 66 -8.99 9.68 3.71
N VAL A 67 -8.09 9.08 2.93
CA VAL A 67 -6.70 8.91 3.31
C VAL A 67 -5.81 9.88 2.53
N LEU A 68 -4.99 10.64 3.25
CA LEU A 68 -3.97 11.51 2.68
C LEU A 68 -2.58 10.93 2.93
N VAL A 69 -1.88 10.60 1.85
CA VAL A 69 -0.48 10.13 1.89
C VAL A 69 0.39 11.20 1.27
N ARG A 70 1.08 12.00 2.11
CA ARG A 70 1.82 13.16 1.62
C ARG A 70 3.15 13.40 2.33
N ASN A 71 4.05 14.08 1.61
CA ASN A 71 5.35 14.50 2.18
C ASN A 71 6.13 13.35 2.82
N ASN A 72 5.99 12.13 2.29
CA ASN A 72 6.76 10.98 2.75
C ASN A 72 7.95 10.73 1.82
N LEU A 73 8.98 10.13 2.38
CA LEU A 73 10.05 9.47 1.63
C LEU A 73 9.75 7.98 1.56
N VAL A 74 9.54 7.46 0.35
CA VAL A 74 9.22 6.05 0.10
C VAL A 74 10.24 5.48 -0.87
N ALA A 75 11.27 4.82 -0.36
CA ALA A 75 12.43 4.51 -1.18
C ALA A 75 13.07 3.16 -0.85
N ASN A 76 13.69 2.56 -1.87
CA ASN A 76 14.47 1.32 -1.71
C ASN A 76 13.68 0.16 -1.06
N ASN A 77 12.39 0.02 -1.36
CA ASN A 77 11.59 -1.05 -0.78
C ASN A 77 11.83 -2.36 -1.55
N THR A 78 13.02 -2.90 -1.43
CA THR A 78 13.54 -4.04 -2.20
C THR A 78 13.78 -5.30 -1.36
N THR A 79 13.36 -5.31 -0.11
CA THR A 79 13.51 -6.47 0.77
C THR A 79 12.64 -7.62 0.25
N PRO A 80 13.19 -8.83 0.08
CA PRO A 80 12.38 -10.01 -0.24
C PRO A 80 11.25 -10.19 0.78
N ASN A 81 10.08 -10.62 0.30
CA ASN A 81 8.95 -10.86 1.18
C ASN A 81 9.26 -12.04 2.12
N PHE A 82 9.13 -11.84 3.41
CA PHE A 82 9.38 -12.83 4.45
C PHE A 82 8.18 -13.00 5.40
N ALA A 83 6.99 -12.56 4.94
CA ALA A 83 5.75 -12.79 5.69
C ALA A 83 5.45 -14.30 5.76
N PRO A 84 4.87 -14.78 6.87
CA PRO A 84 4.37 -16.14 6.94
C PRO A 84 3.32 -16.41 5.87
N GLU A 85 3.33 -17.62 5.34
CA GLU A 85 2.29 -18.07 4.41
C GLU A 85 0.89 -17.94 5.03
N GLY A 86 -0.06 -17.44 4.24
CA GLY A 86 -1.42 -17.17 4.69
C GLY A 86 -1.65 -15.77 5.28
N ASN A 87 -0.61 -15.01 5.56
CA ASN A 87 -0.76 -13.61 5.89
C ASN A 87 -1.08 -12.81 4.61
N ILE A 88 -1.95 -11.81 4.72
CA ILE A 88 -2.35 -10.99 3.56
C ILE A 88 -1.14 -10.29 2.92
N VAL A 89 -0.21 -9.81 3.72
CA VAL A 89 1.00 -9.13 3.22
C VAL A 89 2.00 -10.10 2.55
N ALA A 90 1.80 -11.41 2.64
CA ALA A 90 2.60 -12.37 1.88
C ALA A 90 2.41 -12.22 0.37
N SER A 91 1.31 -11.60 -0.06
CA SER A 91 1.04 -11.28 -1.46
C SER A 91 1.70 -9.98 -1.94
N VAL A 92 2.23 -9.16 -1.04
CA VAL A 92 2.89 -7.90 -1.39
C VAL A 92 4.17 -8.18 -2.17
N ARG A 93 4.28 -7.58 -3.32
CA ARG A 93 5.45 -7.76 -4.19
C ARG A 93 6.60 -6.87 -3.73
N ARG A 94 7.79 -7.46 -3.69
CA ARG A 94 9.03 -6.72 -3.45
C ARG A 94 9.17 -5.57 -4.45
N GLY A 95 9.45 -4.39 -3.96
CA GLY A 95 9.59 -3.22 -4.83
C GLY A 95 8.31 -2.43 -5.04
N THR A 96 7.31 -2.63 -4.20
CA THR A 96 6.11 -1.78 -4.15
C THR A 96 6.40 -0.54 -3.31
N GLY A 97 6.22 0.64 -3.88
CA GLY A 97 6.36 1.92 -3.16
C GLY A 97 5.11 2.23 -2.33
N ILE A 98 4.11 2.85 -2.94
CA ILE A 98 2.80 3.11 -2.33
C ILE A 98 1.75 2.25 -3.04
N MET A 99 0.93 1.52 -2.31
CA MET A 99 -0.17 0.74 -2.87
C MET A 99 -1.50 1.20 -2.30
N VAL A 100 -2.50 1.34 -3.18
CA VAL A 100 -3.91 1.49 -2.80
C VAL A 100 -4.69 0.32 -3.36
N MET A 101 -5.39 -0.41 -2.51
CA MET A 101 -6.22 -1.55 -2.91
C MET A 101 -7.62 -1.44 -2.29
N ALA A 102 -8.65 -1.44 -3.14
CA ALA A 102 -10.06 -1.49 -2.71
C ALA A 102 -10.51 -0.36 -1.75
N ASN A 103 -9.78 0.73 -1.67
CA ASN A 103 -10.04 1.87 -0.78
C ASN A 103 -10.62 3.05 -1.57
N GLU A 104 -11.19 4.04 -0.89
CA GLU A 104 -11.85 5.18 -1.54
C GLU A 104 -11.34 6.53 -1.04
N VAL A 105 -11.44 7.56 -1.89
CA VAL A 105 -11.04 8.95 -1.55
C VAL A 105 -9.62 8.98 -1.00
N VAL A 106 -8.65 8.55 -1.81
CA VAL A 106 -7.23 8.57 -1.41
C VAL A 106 -6.49 9.61 -2.23
N TRP A 107 -5.79 10.49 -1.56
CA TRP A 107 -4.88 11.42 -2.19
C TRP A 107 -3.43 11.05 -1.88
N ILE A 108 -2.64 10.80 -2.94
CA ILE A 108 -1.21 10.53 -2.88
C ILE A 108 -0.49 11.72 -3.51
N GLY A 109 0.10 12.57 -2.69
CA GLY A 109 0.70 13.81 -3.20
C GLY A 109 1.93 14.27 -2.44
N GLN A 110 2.80 15.01 -3.14
CA GLN A 110 3.99 15.62 -2.52
C GLN A 110 4.97 14.62 -1.89
N ASN A 111 4.97 13.37 -2.30
CA ASN A 111 5.92 12.37 -1.82
C ASN A 111 7.17 12.34 -2.69
N LEU A 112 8.29 11.93 -2.09
CA LEU A 112 9.51 11.56 -2.79
C LEU A 112 9.58 10.03 -2.85
N ILE A 113 9.50 9.47 -4.07
CA ILE A 113 9.35 8.03 -4.30
C ILE A 113 10.41 7.59 -5.31
N TYR A 114 11.34 6.71 -4.91
CA TYR A 114 12.38 6.22 -5.81
C TYR A 114 12.87 4.82 -5.41
N ASP A 115 13.55 4.15 -6.34
CA ASP A 115 14.08 2.79 -6.12
C ASP A 115 13.02 1.79 -5.59
N ASN A 116 11.83 1.84 -6.19
CA ASN A 116 10.78 0.86 -5.95
C ASN A 116 10.55 0.07 -7.25
N PRO A 117 11.32 -1.01 -7.48
CA PRO A 117 11.45 -1.61 -8.81
C PRO A 117 10.20 -2.29 -9.35
N THR A 118 9.25 -2.70 -8.54
CA THR A 118 7.97 -3.22 -9.05
C THR A 118 7.06 -2.08 -9.50
N ALA A 119 6.78 -1.15 -8.62
CA ALA A 119 5.98 0.03 -8.97
C ALA A 119 6.15 1.12 -7.91
N PRO A 120 6.41 2.37 -8.30
CA PRO A 120 6.43 3.50 -7.35
C PRO A 120 5.08 3.72 -6.69
N ILE A 121 4.01 3.69 -7.47
CA ILE A 121 2.61 3.78 -7.00
C ILE A 121 1.78 2.73 -7.74
N MET A 122 0.95 2.00 -7.01
CA MET A 122 0.09 0.95 -7.51
C MET A 122 -1.33 1.15 -6.99
N VAL A 123 -2.31 1.18 -7.91
CA VAL A 123 -3.74 1.26 -7.57
C VAL A 123 -4.42 0.03 -8.15
N ILE A 124 -4.94 -0.83 -7.31
CA ILE A 124 -5.46 -2.15 -7.74
C ILE A 124 -6.79 -2.50 -7.06
N ALA A 125 -7.57 -3.34 -7.71
CA ALA A 125 -8.71 -3.98 -7.09
C ALA A 125 -8.27 -5.09 -6.14
N TYR A 126 -9.14 -5.48 -5.22
CA TYR A 126 -8.94 -6.69 -4.42
C TYR A 126 -8.99 -7.92 -5.34
N PRO A 127 -7.97 -8.80 -5.30
CA PRO A 127 -7.76 -9.79 -6.38
C PRO A 127 -8.57 -11.07 -6.24
N LEU A 128 -9.26 -11.31 -5.14
CA LEU A 128 -9.96 -12.56 -4.88
C LEU A 128 -11.48 -12.37 -4.97
N PRO A 129 -12.24 -13.45 -5.28
CA PRO A 129 -13.69 -13.41 -5.22
C PRO A 129 -14.19 -13.01 -3.82
N VAL A 130 -15.21 -12.16 -3.78
CA VAL A 130 -15.77 -11.63 -2.53
C VAL A 130 -17.26 -11.99 -2.47
N GLU A 131 -17.67 -12.58 -1.34
CA GLU A 131 -19.08 -12.87 -1.05
C GLU A 131 -19.75 -11.79 -0.18
N ASP A 132 -18.98 -10.86 0.37
CA ASP A 132 -19.45 -9.78 1.22
C ASP A 132 -20.08 -8.66 0.37
N ALA A 133 -21.40 -8.60 0.33
CA ALA A 133 -22.15 -7.64 -0.49
C ALA A 133 -21.98 -6.17 -0.03
N GLU A 134 -21.48 -5.92 1.17
CA GLU A 134 -21.21 -4.57 1.68
C GLU A 134 -19.76 -4.12 1.39
N TYR A 135 -18.91 -5.00 0.94
CA TYR A 135 -17.52 -4.70 0.58
C TYR A 135 -17.42 -4.35 -0.90
N ASN A 136 -16.71 -3.25 -1.20
CA ASN A 136 -16.42 -2.89 -2.57
C ASN A 136 -14.95 -3.21 -2.91
N PRO A 137 -14.68 -4.15 -3.83
CA PRO A 137 -13.34 -4.57 -4.17
C PRO A 137 -12.55 -3.58 -5.04
N TYR A 138 -13.19 -2.50 -5.50
CA TYR A 138 -12.57 -1.56 -6.44
C TYR A 138 -12.14 -0.27 -5.75
N PRO A 139 -10.94 0.26 -6.05
CA PRO A 139 -10.53 1.58 -5.61
C PRO A 139 -11.39 2.66 -6.31
N ARG A 140 -11.72 3.72 -5.60
CA ARG A 140 -12.56 4.81 -6.10
C ARG A 140 -12.01 6.16 -5.65
N GLU A 141 -12.15 7.17 -6.53
CA GLU A 141 -11.75 8.55 -6.22
C GLU A 141 -10.28 8.66 -5.74
N ILE A 142 -9.38 8.03 -6.48
CA ILE A 142 -7.95 8.06 -6.18
C ILE A 142 -7.30 9.18 -6.98
N SER A 143 -6.64 10.10 -6.29
CA SER A 143 -5.87 11.19 -6.89
C SER A 143 -4.38 11.00 -6.63
N VAL A 144 -3.58 11.12 -7.69
CA VAL A 144 -2.12 11.00 -7.63
C VAL A 144 -1.53 12.22 -8.31
N ASP A 145 -0.96 13.14 -7.54
CA ASP A 145 -0.41 14.37 -8.09
C ASP A 145 0.78 14.92 -7.26
N TRP A 146 1.55 15.81 -7.86
CA TRP A 146 2.66 16.52 -7.19
C TRP A 146 3.73 15.63 -6.55
N ASN A 147 3.81 14.34 -6.90
CA ASN A 147 4.88 13.47 -6.41
C ASN A 147 6.13 13.66 -7.25
N ASN A 148 7.28 13.55 -6.61
CA ASN A 148 8.56 13.38 -7.30
C ASN A 148 8.86 11.88 -7.34
N VAL A 149 8.75 11.31 -8.54
CA VAL A 149 8.92 9.87 -8.79
C VAL A 149 10.13 9.66 -9.67
N ASP A 150 11.07 8.86 -9.23
CA ASP A 150 12.26 8.50 -9.98
C ASP A 150 12.53 6.99 -9.85
N GLU A 151 12.96 6.38 -10.94
CA GLU A 151 13.32 4.96 -11.04
C GLU A 151 12.28 3.98 -10.46
N GLY A 152 11.24 3.68 -11.23
CA GLY A 152 10.24 2.68 -10.88
C GLY A 152 9.91 1.75 -12.04
N GLY A 153 9.35 0.58 -11.75
CA GLY A 153 8.96 -0.39 -12.77
C GLY A 153 10.15 -1.04 -13.51
N THR A 154 11.34 -0.99 -12.94
CA THR A 154 12.58 -1.48 -13.56
C THR A 154 12.79 -2.99 -13.41
N ASP A 155 12.19 -3.59 -12.40
CA ASP A 155 12.20 -5.03 -12.12
C ASP A 155 10.87 -5.45 -11.48
N PRO A 156 9.76 -5.40 -12.26
CA PRO A 156 8.45 -5.75 -11.75
C PRO A 156 8.36 -7.25 -11.42
N GLN A 157 7.88 -7.57 -10.23
CA GLN A 157 7.78 -8.93 -9.73
C GLN A 157 6.50 -9.62 -10.21
N PHE A 158 6.31 -9.66 -11.52
CA PHE A 158 5.23 -10.39 -12.19
C PHE A 158 5.83 -11.48 -13.06
N GLU A 159 5.41 -12.71 -12.88
CA GLU A 159 5.97 -13.88 -13.59
C GLU A 159 5.51 -13.97 -15.05
N SER A 160 4.40 -13.31 -15.40
CA SER A 160 3.86 -13.33 -16.75
C SER A 160 3.01 -12.10 -17.06
N ALA A 161 2.78 -11.85 -18.36
CA ALA A 161 1.84 -10.83 -18.82
C ALA A 161 0.41 -11.09 -18.30
N ASP A 162 0.02 -12.37 -18.15
CA ASP A 162 -1.30 -12.72 -17.63
C ASP A 162 -1.47 -12.36 -16.16
N GLN A 163 -0.40 -12.51 -15.34
CA GLN A 163 -0.41 -12.03 -13.96
C GLN A 163 -0.48 -10.51 -13.90
N LEU A 164 0.22 -9.82 -14.80
CA LEU A 164 0.15 -8.37 -14.89
C LEU A 164 -1.26 -7.92 -15.27
N LEU A 165 -1.87 -8.55 -16.30
CA LEU A 165 -3.24 -8.27 -16.69
C LEU A 165 -4.24 -8.56 -15.56
N ALA A 166 -4.08 -9.64 -14.84
CA ALA A 166 -4.93 -9.97 -13.71
C ALA A 166 -4.80 -8.97 -12.54
N ALA A 167 -3.64 -8.34 -12.38
CA ALA A 167 -3.41 -7.35 -11.34
C ALA A 167 -3.95 -5.96 -11.69
N PHE A 168 -4.02 -5.63 -12.97
CA PHE A 168 -4.43 -4.28 -13.42
C PHE A 168 -5.78 -4.26 -14.19
N GLY A 169 -6.42 -5.40 -14.34
CA GLY A 169 -7.79 -5.54 -14.82
C GLY A 169 -8.02 -5.43 -16.27
#